data_b46d16117644cc1995851dc512e2d1f5
#
_entry.id   b46d16117644cc1995851dc512e2d1f5
#
_cell.length_a   1.000
_cell.length_b   1.000
_cell.length_c   1.000
_cell.angle_alpha   90.00
_cell.angle_beta   90.00
_cell.angle_gamma   90.00
#
_symmetry.space_group_name_H-M   'P 1'
#
loop_
_entity.id
_entity.type
_entity.pdbx_description
1 polymer ?
#
loop_
_entity_poly.entity_id
_entity_poly.type
_entity_poly.pdbx_seq_one_letter_code
_entity_poly.pdbx_strand_id
1 'polypeptide(L)'
;MIQCQQCAMEFENFLNGRKFGAILADPPWQFQNRTGKVAPEHSRLSRYSTMDLESIKALPVAHAAADVCHLYLWVPNALLPEGLAVMQAWGFEYKSNLVWHKIRKDGGPDGRGVGFYFRNVTELILFGI
;
A
#
# COMPACT_ATOMS: atom_id res chain seq x y z
N MET A 1 -14.55 -4.33 -12.22
CA MET A 1 -15.63 -3.45 -11.72
C MET A 1 -16.50 -4.12 -10.65
N ILE A 2 -17.01 -5.32 -10.89
CA ILE A 2 -17.81 -6.07 -9.89
C ILE A 2 -16.99 -6.33 -8.62
N GLN A 3 -15.74 -6.74 -8.76
CA GLN A 3 -14.83 -7.00 -7.62
C GLN A 3 -14.58 -5.74 -6.78
N CYS A 4 -14.46 -4.58 -7.41
CA CYS A 4 -14.24 -3.31 -6.73
C CYS A 4 -15.47 -2.90 -5.88
N GLN A 5 -16.68 -3.08 -6.45
CA GLN A 5 -17.91 -2.78 -5.72
C GLN A 5 -18.12 -3.71 -4.53
N GLN A 6 -17.81 -5.00 -4.71
CA GLN A 6 -17.93 -5.98 -3.64
C GLN A 6 -16.97 -5.67 -2.49
N CYS A 7 -15.71 -5.36 -2.80
CA CYS A 7 -14.73 -4.98 -1.78
C CYS A 7 -15.16 -3.74 -1.00
N ALA A 8 -15.71 -2.74 -1.69
CA ALA A 8 -16.21 -1.53 -1.05
C ALA A 8 -17.38 -1.83 -0.11
N MET A 9 -18.31 -2.69 -0.53
CA MET A 9 -19.45 -3.10 0.29
C MET A 9 -19.01 -3.90 1.52
N GLU A 10 -18.10 -4.83 1.35
CA GLU A 10 -17.55 -5.62 2.45
C GLU A 10 -16.83 -4.74 3.46
N PHE A 11 -16.09 -3.75 2.99
CA PHE A 11 -15.40 -2.78 3.83
C PHE A 11 -16.41 -1.94 4.64
N GLU A 12 -17.44 -1.42 3.98
CA GLU A 12 -18.49 -0.64 4.65
C GLU A 12 -19.23 -1.47 5.70
N ASN A 13 -19.55 -2.72 5.38
CA ASN A 13 -20.20 -3.64 6.31
C ASN A 13 -19.33 -3.92 7.52
N PHE A 14 -18.02 -4.11 7.30
CA PHE A 14 -17.06 -4.31 8.39
C PHE A 14 -16.99 -3.09 9.31
N LEU A 15 -16.97 -1.89 8.74
CA LEU A 15 -16.92 -0.65 9.51
C LEU A 15 -18.15 -0.48 10.41
N ASN A 16 -19.33 -0.79 9.87
CA ASN A 16 -20.60 -0.64 10.59
C ASN A 16 -20.71 0.73 11.27
N GLY A 17 -20.37 1.81 10.56
CA GLY A 17 -20.41 3.17 11.04
C GLY A 17 -19.29 3.59 12.00
N ARG A 18 -18.37 2.70 12.32
CA ARG A 18 -17.25 3.01 13.21
C ARG A 18 -16.26 3.97 12.54
N LYS A 19 -15.67 4.84 13.34
CA LYS A 19 -14.65 5.80 12.92
C LYS A 19 -13.40 5.62 13.76
N PHE A 20 -12.24 5.86 13.13
CA PHE A 20 -10.94 5.62 13.76
C PHE A 20 -10.05 6.86 13.61
N GLY A 21 -9.27 7.14 14.66
CA GLY A 21 -8.30 8.23 14.66
C GLY A 21 -6.95 7.85 14.08
N ALA A 22 -6.71 6.56 13.82
CA ALA A 22 -5.51 6.06 13.16
C ALA A 22 -5.87 4.87 12.28
N ILE A 23 -5.31 4.85 11.09
CA ILE A 23 -5.51 3.77 10.11
C ILE A 23 -4.13 3.33 9.62
N LEU A 24 -3.85 2.03 9.74
CA LEU A 24 -2.69 1.40 9.13
C LEU A 24 -3.18 0.57 7.95
N ALA A 25 -2.70 0.88 6.76
CA ALA A 25 -3.12 0.24 5.52
C ALA A 25 -1.94 -0.37 4.78
N ASP A 26 -2.14 -1.58 4.30
CA ASP A 26 -1.18 -2.30 3.45
C ASP A 26 -1.95 -2.90 2.27
N PRO A 27 -2.25 -2.09 1.24
CA PRO A 27 -2.98 -2.56 0.08
C PRO A 27 -2.24 -3.64 -0.69
N PRO A 28 -2.96 -4.55 -1.35
CA PRO A 28 -2.33 -5.59 -2.17
C PRO A 28 -1.88 -5.00 -3.52
N TRP A 29 -0.78 -4.26 -3.48
CA TRP A 29 -0.23 -3.55 -4.63
C TRP A 29 0.04 -4.47 -5.81
N GLN A 30 -0.22 -3.95 -7.02
CA GLN A 30 0.06 -4.65 -8.27
C GLN A 30 1.21 -3.95 -8.98
N PHE A 31 2.29 -4.70 -9.24
CA PHE A 31 3.43 -4.19 -9.99
C PHE A 31 3.19 -4.39 -11.48
N GLN A 32 3.43 -3.34 -12.26
CA GLN A 32 3.47 -3.43 -13.72
C GLN A 32 4.93 -3.63 -14.15
N ASN A 33 5.21 -4.81 -14.70
CA ASN A 33 6.53 -5.11 -15.23
C ASN A 33 6.52 -4.96 -16.75
N ARG A 34 7.18 -3.91 -17.25
CA ARG A 34 7.28 -3.65 -18.68
C ARG A 34 8.16 -4.65 -19.44
N THR A 35 9.01 -5.39 -18.73
CA THR A 35 9.95 -6.32 -19.36
C THR A 35 9.43 -7.74 -19.47
N GLY A 36 8.26 -8.03 -18.91
CA GLY A 36 7.70 -9.38 -18.89
C GLY A 36 8.42 -10.37 -17.98
N LYS A 37 9.52 -9.97 -17.35
CA LYS A 37 10.23 -10.82 -16.39
C LYS A 37 9.77 -10.47 -14.98
N VAL A 38 9.32 -11.48 -14.25
CA VAL A 38 8.87 -11.32 -12.87
C VAL A 38 10.10 -11.44 -11.96
N ALA A 39 10.43 -10.36 -11.24
CA ALA A 39 11.45 -10.40 -10.22
C ALA A 39 11.00 -11.29 -9.05
N PRO A 40 11.94 -11.91 -8.28
CA PRO A 40 11.56 -12.80 -7.17
C PRO A 40 10.60 -12.18 -6.15
N GLU A 41 10.73 -10.91 -5.85
CA GLU A 41 9.80 -10.19 -4.98
C GLU A 41 8.40 -10.07 -5.60
N HIS A 42 8.29 -9.98 -6.91
CA HIS A 42 7.00 -9.96 -7.60
C HIS A 42 6.33 -11.33 -7.57
N SER A 43 7.10 -12.42 -7.61
CA SER A 43 6.55 -13.77 -7.51
C SER A 43 5.93 -14.07 -6.14
N ARG A 44 6.41 -13.39 -5.08
CA ARG A 44 5.80 -13.50 -3.75
C ARG A 44 4.45 -12.84 -3.70
N LEU A 45 4.29 -11.70 -4.38
CA LEU A 45 3.02 -10.99 -4.47
C LEU A 45 2.00 -11.77 -5.28
N SER A 46 2.44 -12.66 -6.19
CA SER A 46 1.53 -13.52 -6.93
C SER A 46 0.81 -14.56 -6.07
N ARG A 47 1.26 -14.79 -4.84
CA ARG A 47 0.59 -15.66 -3.87
C ARG A 47 -0.70 -15.05 -3.32
N TYR A 48 -0.86 -13.74 -3.44
CA TYR A 48 -2.02 -13.00 -2.96
C TYR A 48 -2.69 -12.35 -4.15
N SER A 49 -4.03 -12.30 -4.11
CA SER A 49 -4.77 -11.50 -5.09
C SER A 49 -4.36 -10.05 -4.98
N THR A 50 -3.84 -9.48 -6.08
CA THR A 50 -3.52 -8.06 -6.14
C THR A 50 -4.71 -7.26 -6.63
N MET A 51 -4.71 -5.96 -6.32
CA MET A 51 -5.71 -5.02 -6.81
C MET A 51 -5.01 -4.01 -7.73
N ASP A 52 -5.69 -3.61 -8.80
CA ASP A 52 -5.19 -2.53 -9.63
C ASP A 52 -5.27 -1.19 -8.89
N LEU A 53 -4.54 -0.20 -9.38
CA LEU A 53 -4.44 1.11 -8.72
C LEU A 53 -5.79 1.78 -8.55
N GLU A 54 -6.63 1.74 -9.59
CA GLU A 54 -7.94 2.41 -9.56
C GLU A 54 -8.88 1.76 -8.54
N SER A 55 -8.80 0.45 -8.39
CA SER A 55 -9.58 -0.28 -7.37
C SER A 55 -9.12 0.06 -5.95
N ILE A 56 -7.81 0.20 -5.72
CA ILE A 56 -7.28 0.62 -4.42
C ILE A 56 -7.73 2.04 -4.11
N LYS A 57 -7.62 2.96 -5.07
CA LYS A 57 -8.05 4.35 -4.90
C LYS A 57 -9.54 4.47 -4.60
N ALA A 58 -10.34 3.56 -5.15
CA ALA A 58 -11.79 3.56 -4.98
C ALA A 58 -12.27 3.00 -3.64
N LEU A 59 -11.40 2.35 -2.86
CA LEU A 59 -11.78 1.88 -1.52
C LEU A 59 -12.24 3.05 -0.65
N PRO A 60 -13.39 2.94 0.03
CA PRO A 60 -13.95 4.07 0.79
C PRO A 60 -13.28 4.26 2.16
N VAL A 61 -11.96 4.37 2.18
CA VAL A 61 -11.17 4.46 3.42
C VAL A 61 -11.52 5.73 4.20
N ALA A 62 -11.90 6.82 3.52
CA ALA A 62 -12.35 8.04 4.17
C ALA A 62 -13.54 7.81 5.11
N HIS A 63 -14.38 6.81 4.83
CA HIS A 63 -15.52 6.47 5.69
C HIS A 63 -15.09 5.86 7.03
N ALA A 64 -13.86 5.36 7.13
CA ALA A 64 -13.30 4.86 8.39
C ALA A 64 -12.63 5.95 9.22
N ALA A 65 -12.44 7.14 8.66
CA ALA A 65 -11.68 8.20 9.31
C ALA A 65 -12.57 9.04 10.23
N ALA A 66 -12.11 9.24 11.47
CA ALA A 66 -12.65 10.26 12.35
C ALA A 66 -12.25 11.66 11.82
N ASP A 67 -12.81 12.72 12.44
CA ASP A 67 -12.54 14.09 12.01
C ASP A 67 -11.05 14.43 12.01
N VAL A 68 -10.29 13.88 12.97
CA VAL A 68 -8.83 13.88 12.98
C VAL A 68 -8.39 12.44 12.87
N CYS A 69 -7.68 12.12 11.78
CA CYS A 69 -7.23 10.77 11.52
C CYS A 69 -5.84 10.77 10.93
N HIS A 70 -4.99 9.89 11.43
CA HIS A 70 -3.64 9.67 10.93
C HIS A 70 -3.61 8.41 10.08
N LEU A 71 -3.23 8.55 8.82
CA LEU A 71 -3.05 7.41 7.91
C LEU A 71 -1.59 7.01 7.82
N TYR A 72 -1.33 5.72 8.00
CA TYR A 72 -0.03 5.09 7.77
C TYR A 72 -0.21 4.10 6.62
N LEU A 73 0.40 4.41 5.48
CA LEU A 73 0.21 3.66 4.25
C LEU A 73 1.52 3.00 3.82
N TRP A 74 1.57 1.67 3.88
CA TRP A 74 2.70 0.90 3.36
C TRP A 74 2.75 1.03 1.84
N VAL A 75 3.92 1.39 1.32
CA VAL A 75 4.13 1.55 -0.13
C VAL A 75 5.50 1.00 -0.52
N PRO A 76 5.57 0.11 -1.51
CA PRO A 76 6.85 -0.28 -2.09
C PRO A 76 7.56 0.93 -2.72
N ASN A 77 8.89 0.97 -2.64
CA ASN A 77 9.66 2.10 -3.20
C ASN A 77 9.32 2.36 -4.68
N ALA A 78 9.17 1.29 -5.45
CA ALA A 78 8.87 1.39 -6.88
C ALA A 78 7.50 2.01 -7.18
N LEU A 79 6.60 2.02 -6.21
CA LEU A 79 5.22 2.51 -6.36
C LEU A 79 4.97 3.78 -5.53
N LEU A 80 6.03 4.52 -5.19
CA LEU A 80 5.87 5.76 -4.42
C LEU A 80 4.89 6.75 -5.06
N PRO A 81 4.95 7.05 -6.38
CA PRO A 81 3.96 7.95 -6.99
C PRO A 81 2.53 7.44 -6.85
N GLU A 82 2.33 6.14 -7.03
CA GLU A 82 1.03 5.49 -6.89
C GLU A 82 0.53 5.55 -5.45
N GLY A 83 1.42 5.36 -4.48
CA GLY A 83 1.09 5.49 -3.06
C GLY A 83 0.62 6.88 -2.69
N LEU A 84 1.29 7.91 -3.19
CA LEU A 84 0.88 9.31 -2.99
C LEU A 84 -0.50 9.57 -3.61
N ALA A 85 -0.76 9.02 -4.80
CA ALA A 85 -2.05 9.14 -5.46
C ALA A 85 -3.18 8.46 -4.67
N VAL A 86 -2.93 7.28 -4.12
CA VAL A 86 -3.89 6.56 -3.27
C VAL A 86 -4.20 7.36 -2.00
N MET A 87 -3.17 7.87 -1.32
CA MET A 87 -3.35 8.69 -0.12
C MET A 87 -4.24 9.89 -0.41
N GLN A 88 -4.00 10.60 -1.50
CA GLN A 88 -4.82 11.74 -1.92
C GLN A 88 -6.25 11.31 -2.26
N ALA A 89 -6.42 10.20 -2.98
CA ALA A 89 -7.74 9.69 -3.34
C ALA A 89 -8.56 9.31 -2.10
N TRP A 90 -7.92 8.86 -1.03
CA TRP A 90 -8.57 8.55 0.23
C TRP A 90 -8.86 9.78 1.09
N GLY A 91 -8.47 10.97 0.63
CA GLY A 91 -8.76 12.24 1.30
C GLY A 91 -7.72 12.68 2.33
N PHE A 92 -6.53 12.10 2.30
CA PHE A 92 -5.45 12.43 3.22
C PHE A 92 -4.38 13.26 2.54
N GLU A 93 -3.83 14.21 3.28
CA GLU A 93 -2.70 15.03 2.82
C GLU A 93 -1.39 14.43 3.33
N TYR A 94 -0.45 14.18 2.43
CA TYR A 94 0.87 13.66 2.77
C TYR A 94 1.63 14.65 3.67
N LYS A 95 2.18 14.15 4.76
CA LYS A 95 2.94 14.98 5.71
C LYS A 95 4.39 14.52 5.87
N SER A 96 4.60 13.21 5.94
CA SER A 96 5.93 12.65 6.18
C SER A 96 5.95 11.19 5.81
N ASN A 97 7.07 10.52 6.06
CA ASN A 97 7.17 9.08 5.87
C ASN A 97 8.09 8.46 6.92
N LEU A 98 7.89 7.18 7.15
CA LEU A 98 8.78 6.34 7.92
C LEU A 98 9.48 5.38 6.97
N VAL A 99 10.73 5.08 7.24
CA VAL A 99 11.50 4.14 6.44
C VAL A 99 11.66 2.86 7.25
N TRP A 100 11.15 1.76 6.69
CA TRP A 100 11.32 0.43 7.27
C TRP A 100 12.56 -0.21 6.67
N HIS A 101 13.61 -0.39 7.50
CA HIS A 101 14.85 -1.04 7.07
C HIS A 101 14.71 -2.55 7.24
N LYS A 102 14.75 -3.28 6.13
CA LYS A 102 14.67 -4.74 6.14
C LYS A 102 16.03 -5.34 6.41
N ILE A 103 16.11 -6.18 7.43
CA ILE A 103 17.31 -6.91 7.77
C ILE A 103 17.00 -8.41 7.85
N ARG A 104 18.01 -9.25 7.60
CA ARG A 104 17.89 -10.69 7.82
C ARG A 104 18.01 -11.01 9.30
N LYS A 105 17.64 -12.22 9.69
CA LYS A 105 17.77 -12.69 11.08
C LYS A 105 19.21 -12.62 11.60
N ASP A 106 20.21 -12.71 10.72
CA ASP A 106 21.63 -12.61 11.05
C ASP A 106 22.13 -11.14 11.15
N GLY A 107 21.25 -10.17 10.95
CA GLY A 107 21.60 -8.75 10.97
C GLY A 107 22.12 -8.20 9.65
N GLY A 108 22.31 -9.05 8.65
CA GLY A 108 22.74 -8.63 7.32
C GLY A 108 21.60 -7.99 6.51
N PRO A 109 21.92 -7.32 5.39
CA PRO A 109 20.90 -6.72 4.54
C PRO A 109 20.00 -7.79 3.92
N ASP A 110 18.72 -7.46 3.76
CA ASP A 110 17.81 -8.30 3.00
C ASP A 110 18.23 -8.27 1.54
N GLY A 111 18.92 -9.33 1.11
CA GLY A 111 19.55 -9.42 -0.19
C GLY A 111 18.67 -9.93 -1.32
N ARG A 112 17.35 -9.92 -1.15
CA ARG A 112 16.43 -10.49 -2.12
C ARG A 112 15.95 -9.41 -3.08
N GLY A 113 16.01 -9.72 -4.37
CA GLY A 113 15.56 -8.82 -5.43
C GLY A 113 16.63 -7.85 -5.90
N VAL A 114 16.46 -7.37 -7.13
CA VAL A 114 17.42 -6.49 -7.79
C VAL A 114 16.91 -5.04 -7.93
N GLY A 115 15.62 -4.78 -7.63
CA GLY A 115 15.00 -3.48 -7.86
C GLY A 115 14.89 -3.14 -9.35
N PHE A 116 14.47 -1.93 -9.68
CA PHE A 116 14.41 -1.48 -11.07
C PHE A 116 15.77 -0.95 -11.55
N TYR A 117 16.40 -0.09 -10.79
CA TYR A 117 17.73 0.47 -11.05
C TYR A 117 18.66 0.29 -9.88
N PHE A 118 18.13 0.45 -8.68
CA PHE A 118 18.86 0.26 -7.43
C PHE A 118 18.18 -0.82 -6.61
N ARG A 119 18.99 -1.61 -5.93
CA ARG A 119 18.52 -2.60 -4.98
C ARG A 119 18.10 -1.89 -3.70
N ASN A 120 16.84 -2.05 -3.32
CA ASN A 120 16.31 -1.47 -2.10
C ASN A 120 16.18 -2.51 -1.01
N VAL A 121 16.63 -2.16 0.19
CA VAL A 121 16.43 -2.95 1.41
C VAL A 121 15.45 -2.28 2.35
N THR A 122 14.69 -1.32 1.84
CA THR A 122 13.73 -0.53 2.61
C THR A 122 12.34 -0.61 2.02
N GLU A 123 11.35 -0.35 2.86
CA GLU A 123 9.99 -0.03 2.45
C GLU A 123 9.58 1.29 3.08
N LEU A 124 8.60 1.95 2.48
CA LEU A 124 8.10 3.22 2.97
C LEU A 124 6.74 3.03 3.63
N ILE A 125 6.53 3.79 4.71
CA ILE A 125 5.21 3.99 5.29
C ILE A 125 4.92 5.48 5.16
N LEU A 126 4.00 5.83 4.26
CA LEU A 126 3.59 7.21 4.08
C LEU A 126 2.67 7.63 5.21
N PHE A 127 2.92 8.80 5.77
CA PHE A 127 2.10 9.37 6.83
C PHE A 127 1.33 10.57 6.31
N GLY A 128 0.01 10.55 6.53
CA GLY A 128 -0.89 11.63 6.13
C GLY A 128 -1.97 11.91 7.17
N ILE A 129 -2.54 13.09 7.06
CA ILE A 129 -3.63 13.54 7.92
C ILE A 129 -4.80 14.02 7.06
#